data_9127ec8bafc74bde004ddd6585ae51b0
#
_entry.id   9127ec8bafc74bde004ddd6585ae51b0
#
_cell.length_a   1.000
_cell.length_b   1.000
_cell.length_c   1.000
_cell.angle_alpha   90.00
_cell.angle_beta   90.00
_cell.angle_gamma   90.00
#
_symmetry.space_group_name_H-M   'P 1'
#
loop_
_entity.id
_entity.type
_entity.pdbx_description
1 polymer ?
#
loop_
_entity_poly.entity_id
_entity_poly.type
_entity_poly.pdbx_seq_one_letter_code
_entity_poly.pdbx_strand_id
1 'polypeptide(L)'
;MWNQIYNPLGSAALSTLAAAIPVVTLLVLIASGKVKAHLAAIIALILANLVAIFVFTMPANMSIRASLLGVVTGVFPIGWIVLNVIFLYRITVETGRFELLQRAIGGVTTDRRLQLLLIAFAFGAFFEGASGFGTPVAITAAILIGLGFSPLAASGLSLIANTAPVAYGALGTPIQGLASVTGLDPYTLGAMVGRQLPFFSLLVPFWLIWAFAGFRGMMQIWPAILVTGVAFAIPQFVISNYINPWIVDIGASLISMGCLILFLKVWQPKELWLSPKLRGNDESAATMKPPKPMDTTKLTQPQLWGALLPWIIVCIVMLIWGTGMFKSWANAIFVWNYPVPELDKMIMKVPPVAARPTPEAAVFSFTYLSFTGTGMLLAALVSGVLMGISPAKMIVEYGRTIRLCAISLITISAMLAIGTLTRLSGVDATLGLAFAATGVLYPFFGTLLGWLGVALTGSDTASNVLFGNLQKITSEQLGLSPILMSAANSSGGVMGKMIDAQSIVVASTATNWYGHEGTILRYVFLHSIALACLVGVLVMLQAYVYPFTAMVLK
;
A
#
# COMPACT_ATOMS: atom_id res chain seq x y z
N MET A 1 -1.01 10.44 33.50
CA MET A 1 -0.40 9.44 32.59
C MET A 1 -1.18 8.14 32.72
N TRP A 2 -1.40 7.44 31.62
CA TRP A 2 -2.08 6.15 31.57
C TRP A 2 -1.16 5.10 30.95
N ASN A 3 -1.05 3.93 31.59
CA ASN A 3 -0.23 2.83 31.09
C ASN A 3 -1.09 1.92 30.22
N GLN A 4 -0.59 1.52 29.07
CA GLN A 4 -1.26 0.51 28.24
C GLN A 4 -1.36 -0.81 28.99
N ILE A 5 -2.48 -1.49 28.85
CA ILE A 5 -2.74 -2.80 29.45
C ILE A 5 -2.87 -3.79 28.31
N TYR A 6 -2.12 -4.91 28.35
CA TYR A 6 -2.10 -5.89 27.27
C TYR A 6 -2.85 -7.19 27.60
N ASN A 7 -3.25 -7.35 28.85
CA ASN A 7 -4.09 -8.46 29.31
C ASN A 7 -5.21 -7.96 30.26
N PRO A 8 -6.12 -7.10 29.74
CA PRO A 8 -7.13 -6.43 30.57
C PRO A 8 -8.13 -7.39 31.23
N LEU A 9 -8.36 -8.58 30.66
CA LEU A 9 -9.32 -9.55 31.17
C LEU A 9 -8.68 -10.67 32.02
N GLY A 10 -7.39 -10.56 32.36
CA GLY A 10 -6.66 -11.58 33.12
C GLY A 10 -6.44 -12.90 32.36
N SER A 11 -6.95 -13.01 31.14
CA SER A 11 -6.76 -14.14 30.23
C SER A 11 -6.28 -13.62 28.88
N ALA A 12 -5.13 -14.12 28.42
CA ALA A 12 -4.57 -13.73 27.11
C ALA A 12 -5.55 -14.01 25.97
N ALA A 13 -6.22 -15.18 25.99
CA ALA A 13 -7.18 -15.53 24.95
C ALA A 13 -8.41 -14.60 24.94
N LEU A 14 -9.00 -14.31 26.08
CA LEU A 14 -10.15 -13.40 26.18
C LEU A 14 -9.76 -11.96 25.80
N SER A 15 -8.60 -11.51 26.25
CA SER A 15 -8.07 -10.18 25.90
C SER A 15 -7.80 -10.04 24.40
N THR A 16 -7.26 -11.10 23.77
CA THR A 16 -7.05 -11.15 22.31
C THR A 16 -8.37 -11.14 21.55
N LEU A 17 -9.37 -11.92 22.00
CA LEU A 17 -10.70 -11.92 21.38
C LEU A 17 -11.36 -10.53 21.48
N ALA A 18 -11.28 -9.89 22.65
CA ALA A 18 -11.79 -8.54 22.82
C ALA A 18 -11.05 -7.51 21.93
N ALA A 19 -9.72 -7.62 21.85
CA ALA A 19 -8.90 -6.77 20.98
C ALA A 19 -9.23 -6.96 19.48
N ALA A 20 -9.66 -8.16 19.08
CA ALA A 20 -10.00 -8.46 17.70
C ALA A 20 -11.37 -7.88 17.26
N ILE A 21 -12.27 -7.55 18.20
CA ILE A 21 -13.65 -7.11 17.90
C ILE A 21 -13.71 -5.99 16.86
N PRO A 22 -12.99 -4.85 16.98
CA PRO A 22 -13.11 -3.76 16.02
C PRO A 22 -12.72 -4.16 14.60
N VAL A 23 -11.60 -4.87 14.48
CA VAL A 23 -11.02 -5.28 13.20
C VAL A 23 -11.86 -6.36 12.53
N VAL A 24 -12.24 -7.40 13.28
CA VAL A 24 -13.09 -8.47 12.76
C VAL A 24 -14.44 -7.90 12.32
N THR A 25 -15.03 -6.99 13.12
CA THR A 25 -16.29 -6.32 12.73
C THR A 25 -16.14 -5.54 11.44
N LEU A 26 -15.08 -4.75 11.29
CA LEU A 26 -14.81 -3.99 10.06
C LEU A 26 -14.73 -4.92 8.85
N LEU A 27 -13.88 -5.95 8.93
CA LEU A 27 -13.66 -6.89 7.84
C LEU A 27 -14.93 -7.68 7.48
N VAL A 28 -15.67 -8.15 8.49
CA VAL A 28 -16.91 -8.91 8.28
C VAL A 28 -18.01 -8.03 7.67
N LEU A 29 -18.18 -6.79 8.15
CA LEU A 29 -19.18 -5.87 7.60
C LEU A 29 -18.85 -5.52 6.14
N ILE A 30 -17.60 -5.22 5.82
CA ILE A 30 -17.19 -4.93 4.43
C ILE A 30 -17.34 -6.18 3.56
N ALA A 31 -16.83 -7.33 4.00
CA ALA A 31 -16.90 -8.59 3.24
C ALA A 31 -18.34 -9.07 3.01
N SER A 32 -19.27 -8.75 3.91
CA SER A 32 -20.69 -9.11 3.76
C SER A 32 -21.33 -8.48 2.53
N GLY A 33 -20.84 -7.33 2.07
CA GLY A 33 -21.42 -6.53 0.99
C GLY A 33 -22.78 -5.89 1.32
N LYS A 34 -23.29 -6.09 2.56
CA LYS A 34 -24.60 -5.56 2.99
C LYS A 34 -24.52 -4.15 3.57
N VAL A 35 -23.34 -3.75 4.05
CA VAL A 35 -23.08 -2.46 4.68
C VAL A 35 -22.08 -1.69 3.84
N LYS A 36 -22.35 -0.43 3.56
CA LYS A 36 -21.42 0.45 2.83
C LYS A 36 -20.15 0.65 3.66
N ALA A 37 -18.99 0.70 3.00
CA ALA A 37 -17.68 0.76 3.66
C ALA A 37 -17.54 1.89 4.70
N HIS A 38 -18.07 3.09 4.41
CA HIS A 38 -18.04 4.21 5.35
C HIS A 38 -18.87 3.94 6.63
N LEU A 39 -20.01 3.26 6.50
CA LEU A 39 -20.82 2.88 7.67
C LEU A 39 -20.13 1.76 8.45
N ALA A 40 -19.54 0.77 7.78
CA ALA A 40 -18.77 -0.29 8.43
C ALA A 40 -17.58 0.29 9.22
N ALA A 41 -16.87 1.27 8.64
CA ALA A 41 -15.78 1.96 9.31
C ALA A 41 -16.23 2.76 10.54
N ILE A 42 -17.37 3.47 10.45
CA ILE A 42 -17.94 4.21 11.59
C ILE A 42 -18.38 3.24 12.70
N ILE A 43 -19.05 2.14 12.35
CA ILE A 43 -19.46 1.12 13.34
C ILE A 43 -18.23 0.52 14.04
N ALA A 44 -17.20 0.14 13.27
CA ALA A 44 -15.97 -0.39 13.81
C ALA A 44 -15.22 0.62 14.69
N LEU A 45 -15.24 1.92 14.35
CA LEU A 45 -14.67 2.99 15.16
C LEU A 45 -15.41 3.15 16.51
N ILE A 46 -16.74 3.07 16.49
CA ILE A 46 -17.53 3.11 17.73
C ILE A 46 -17.17 1.92 18.61
N LEU A 47 -17.11 0.70 18.04
CA LEU A 47 -16.70 -0.50 18.77
C LEU A 47 -15.26 -0.40 19.28
N ALA A 48 -14.34 0.16 18.50
CA ALA A 48 -12.96 0.38 18.93
C ALA A 48 -12.90 1.30 20.15
N ASN A 49 -13.69 2.39 20.17
CA ASN A 49 -13.79 3.27 21.35
C ASN A 49 -14.39 2.54 22.56
N LEU A 50 -15.44 1.75 22.36
CA LEU A 50 -16.05 0.97 23.46
C LEU A 50 -15.05 -0.06 24.02
N VAL A 51 -14.34 -0.78 23.17
CA VAL A 51 -13.30 -1.74 23.58
C VAL A 51 -12.16 -1.01 24.32
N ALA A 52 -11.66 0.10 23.78
CA ALA A 52 -10.58 0.88 24.41
C ALA A 52 -10.98 1.39 25.79
N ILE A 53 -12.20 1.92 25.95
CA ILE A 53 -12.68 2.52 27.21
C ILE A 53 -13.06 1.45 28.23
N PHE A 54 -13.89 0.47 27.85
CA PHE A 54 -14.49 -0.45 28.81
C PHE A 54 -13.68 -1.71 29.05
N VAL A 55 -12.88 -2.17 28.05
CA VAL A 55 -12.04 -3.36 28.19
C VAL A 55 -10.62 -2.97 28.57
N PHE A 56 -10.00 -2.06 27.80
CA PHE A 56 -8.62 -1.63 28.03
C PHE A 56 -8.51 -0.49 29.07
N THR A 57 -9.61 -0.02 29.62
CA THR A 57 -9.66 1.03 30.66
C THR A 57 -8.98 2.35 30.27
N MET A 58 -8.90 2.62 28.96
CA MET A 58 -8.38 3.89 28.46
C MET A 58 -9.34 5.02 28.84
N PRO A 59 -8.86 6.16 29.39
CA PRO A 59 -9.72 7.29 29.67
C PRO A 59 -10.50 7.75 28.44
N ALA A 60 -11.80 8.00 28.58
CA ALA A 60 -12.68 8.32 27.45
C ALA A 60 -12.22 9.57 26.67
N ASN A 61 -11.70 10.60 27.37
CA ASN A 61 -11.14 11.78 26.74
C ASN A 61 -9.93 11.44 25.85
N MET A 62 -9.04 10.53 26.28
CA MET A 62 -7.90 10.08 25.50
C MET A 62 -8.36 9.26 24.27
N SER A 63 -9.34 8.37 24.44
CA SER A 63 -9.90 7.56 23.35
C SER A 63 -10.51 8.43 22.25
N ILE A 64 -11.30 9.43 22.62
CA ILE A 64 -11.91 10.37 21.66
C ILE A 64 -10.84 11.22 20.96
N ARG A 65 -9.85 11.73 21.70
CA ARG A 65 -8.74 12.51 21.12
C ARG A 65 -7.88 11.68 20.18
N ALA A 66 -7.62 10.40 20.50
CA ALA A 66 -6.93 9.46 19.62
C ALA A 66 -7.71 9.24 18.32
N SER A 67 -9.04 9.06 18.42
CA SER A 67 -9.92 8.96 17.27
C SER A 67 -9.91 10.22 16.41
N LEU A 68 -9.98 11.40 17.02
CA LEU A 68 -9.91 12.69 16.31
C LEU A 68 -8.55 12.89 15.62
N LEU A 69 -7.45 12.55 16.28
CA LEU A 69 -6.10 12.57 15.67
C LEU A 69 -6.07 11.69 14.42
N GLY A 70 -6.64 10.48 14.49
CA GLY A 70 -6.74 9.58 13.35
C GLY A 70 -7.62 10.14 12.23
N VAL A 71 -8.76 10.78 12.55
CA VAL A 71 -9.62 11.45 11.56
C VAL A 71 -8.85 12.53 10.81
N VAL A 72 -8.14 13.41 11.53
CA VAL A 72 -7.37 14.50 10.91
C VAL A 72 -6.23 13.94 10.06
N THR A 73 -5.54 12.89 10.52
CA THR A 73 -4.51 12.18 9.75
C THR A 73 -5.11 11.52 8.50
N GLY A 74 -6.37 11.11 8.55
CA GLY A 74 -7.10 10.56 7.41
C GLY A 74 -7.38 11.61 6.33
N VAL A 75 -7.69 12.83 6.73
CA VAL A 75 -7.88 13.96 5.79
C VAL A 75 -6.52 14.41 5.25
N PHE A 76 -5.53 14.59 6.13
CA PHE A 76 -4.17 15.02 5.81
C PHE A 76 -3.15 14.10 6.51
N PRO A 77 -2.22 13.44 5.78
CA PRO A 77 -1.91 13.60 4.35
C PRO A 77 -2.70 12.70 3.38
N ILE A 78 -3.41 11.67 3.87
CA ILE A 78 -3.88 10.56 3.01
C ILE A 78 -5.01 10.99 2.06
N GLY A 79 -6.08 11.56 2.60
CA GLY A 79 -7.20 12.06 1.80
C GLY A 79 -6.75 13.12 0.79
N TRP A 80 -5.77 13.93 1.19
CA TRP A 80 -5.16 14.94 0.33
C TRP A 80 -4.46 14.33 -0.90
N ILE A 81 -3.77 13.17 -0.73
CA ILE A 81 -3.19 12.44 -1.86
C ILE A 81 -4.30 11.97 -2.81
N VAL A 82 -5.29 11.25 -2.28
CA VAL A 82 -6.38 10.67 -3.07
C VAL A 82 -7.10 11.75 -3.88
N LEU A 83 -7.45 12.85 -3.23
CA LEU A 83 -8.13 13.99 -3.88
C LEU A 83 -7.33 14.51 -5.08
N ASN A 84 -6.04 14.74 -4.89
CA ASN A 84 -5.22 15.38 -5.92
C ASN A 84 -4.81 14.42 -7.05
N VAL A 85 -4.68 13.11 -6.76
CA VAL A 85 -4.49 12.08 -7.79
C VAL A 85 -5.73 11.98 -8.69
N ILE A 86 -6.93 11.92 -8.10
CA ILE A 86 -8.17 11.86 -8.86
C ILE A 86 -8.39 13.16 -9.66
N PHE A 87 -8.02 14.31 -9.10
CA PHE A 87 -8.04 15.57 -9.82
C PHE A 87 -7.13 15.56 -11.05
N LEU A 88 -5.88 15.10 -10.91
CA LEU A 88 -4.97 14.94 -12.05
C LEU A 88 -5.57 14.01 -13.12
N TYR A 89 -6.11 12.86 -12.70
CA TYR A 89 -6.77 11.95 -13.62
C TYR A 89 -7.90 12.62 -14.39
N ARG A 90 -8.78 13.34 -13.71
CA ARG A 90 -9.90 14.05 -14.35
C ARG A 90 -9.44 15.10 -15.36
N ILE A 91 -8.39 15.85 -15.03
CA ILE A 91 -7.78 16.82 -15.96
C ILE A 91 -7.26 16.10 -17.22
N THR A 92 -6.60 14.94 -17.07
CA THR A 92 -6.09 14.18 -18.23
C THR A 92 -7.22 13.63 -19.09
N VAL A 93 -8.34 13.21 -18.50
CA VAL A 93 -9.55 12.77 -19.21
C VAL A 93 -10.19 13.93 -19.96
N GLU A 94 -10.40 15.06 -19.28
CA GLU A 94 -11.07 16.25 -19.84
C GLU A 94 -10.30 16.86 -21.03
N THR A 95 -8.98 16.66 -21.07
CA THR A 95 -8.13 17.14 -22.17
C THR A 95 -7.91 16.12 -23.29
N GLY A 96 -8.51 14.93 -23.17
CA GLY A 96 -8.28 13.84 -24.14
C GLY A 96 -6.87 13.22 -24.06
N ARG A 97 -6.01 13.69 -23.14
CA ARG A 97 -4.64 13.14 -22.99
C ARG A 97 -4.65 11.72 -22.48
N PHE A 98 -5.68 11.37 -21.71
CA PHE A 98 -5.86 10.02 -21.24
C PHE A 98 -6.20 9.04 -22.39
N GLU A 99 -6.99 9.44 -23.37
CA GLU A 99 -7.26 8.65 -24.58
C GLU A 99 -5.98 8.47 -25.41
N LEU A 100 -5.13 9.49 -25.48
CA LEU A 100 -3.82 9.38 -26.13
C LEU A 100 -2.90 8.40 -25.38
N LEU A 101 -2.93 8.39 -24.03
CA LEU A 101 -2.17 7.43 -23.23
C LEU A 101 -2.65 5.99 -23.47
N GLN A 102 -3.96 5.76 -23.54
CA GLN A 102 -4.53 4.45 -23.86
C GLN A 102 -4.03 3.96 -25.23
N ARG A 103 -4.00 4.84 -26.24
CA ARG A 103 -3.45 4.53 -27.56
C ARG A 103 -1.95 4.24 -27.51
N ALA A 104 -1.17 5.03 -26.72
CA ALA A 104 0.27 4.83 -26.56
C ALA A 104 0.58 3.42 -26.00
N ILE A 105 -0.12 3.02 -24.94
CA ILE A 105 0.03 1.72 -24.29
C ILE A 105 -0.50 0.60 -25.20
N GLY A 106 -1.62 0.82 -25.88
CA GLY A 106 -2.14 -0.09 -26.91
C GLY A 106 -1.18 -0.25 -28.09
N GLY A 107 -0.36 0.76 -28.37
CA GLY A 107 0.71 0.70 -29.39
C GLY A 107 1.91 -0.15 -29.00
N VAL A 108 2.17 -0.35 -27.69
CA VAL A 108 3.20 -1.31 -27.22
C VAL A 108 2.68 -2.73 -27.36
N THR A 109 1.46 -2.97 -26.96
CA THR A 109 0.78 -4.26 -27.05
C THR A 109 -0.72 -4.08 -26.92
N THR A 110 -1.49 -4.91 -27.65
CA THR A 110 -2.93 -4.99 -27.52
C THR A 110 -3.37 -6.09 -26.54
N ASP A 111 -2.45 -6.94 -26.11
CA ASP A 111 -2.74 -8.02 -25.16
C ASP A 111 -2.92 -7.45 -23.75
N ARG A 112 -4.09 -7.69 -23.16
CA ARG A 112 -4.49 -7.18 -21.83
C ARG A 112 -3.59 -7.68 -20.71
N ARG A 113 -3.03 -8.88 -20.83
CA ARG A 113 -2.12 -9.47 -19.86
C ARG A 113 -0.78 -8.72 -19.84
N LEU A 114 -0.27 -8.36 -21.01
CA LEU A 114 0.98 -7.60 -21.15
C LEU A 114 0.79 -6.13 -20.72
N GLN A 115 -0.37 -5.55 -21.00
CA GLN A 115 -0.74 -4.22 -20.47
C GLN A 115 -0.78 -4.23 -18.93
N LEU A 116 -1.29 -5.29 -18.33
CA LEU A 116 -1.35 -5.45 -16.88
C LEU A 116 0.06 -5.52 -16.26
N LEU A 117 0.98 -6.30 -16.86
CA LEU A 117 2.38 -6.37 -16.43
C LEU A 117 3.07 -4.99 -16.51
N LEU A 118 2.84 -4.27 -17.61
CA LEU A 118 3.47 -2.98 -17.83
C LEU A 118 2.95 -1.91 -16.86
N ILE A 119 1.62 -1.85 -16.66
CA ILE A 119 0.94 -0.77 -15.93
C ILE A 119 0.83 -1.09 -14.45
N ALA A 120 0.17 -2.22 -14.11
CA ALA A 120 -0.08 -2.50 -12.71
C ALA A 120 1.19 -2.90 -11.97
N PHE A 121 2.04 -3.73 -12.57
CA PHE A 121 3.27 -4.18 -11.93
C PHE A 121 4.42 -3.17 -12.11
N ALA A 122 4.98 -3.01 -13.31
CA ALA A 122 6.21 -2.24 -13.48
C ALA A 122 6.01 -0.73 -13.23
N PHE A 123 4.99 -0.12 -13.83
CA PHE A 123 4.70 1.30 -13.64
C PHE A 123 4.13 1.60 -12.24
N GLY A 124 3.31 0.69 -11.69
CA GLY A 124 2.82 0.78 -10.32
C GLY A 124 3.97 0.76 -9.31
N ALA A 125 4.95 -0.11 -9.48
CA ALA A 125 6.14 -0.19 -8.62
C ALA A 125 6.99 1.09 -8.68
N PHE A 126 7.09 1.73 -9.83
CA PHE A 126 7.75 3.04 -9.95
C PHE A 126 7.07 4.08 -9.05
N PHE A 127 5.74 4.17 -9.07
CA PHE A 127 5.02 5.11 -8.22
C PHE A 127 5.09 4.75 -6.74
N GLU A 128 5.13 3.46 -6.40
CA GLU A 128 5.32 3.06 -5.01
C GLU A 128 6.68 3.53 -4.50
N GLY A 129 7.74 3.29 -5.27
CA GLY A 129 9.08 3.77 -4.93
C GLY A 129 9.18 5.29 -4.82
N ALA A 130 8.53 6.03 -5.73
CA ALA A 130 8.60 7.49 -5.76
C ALA A 130 7.75 8.16 -4.68
N SER A 131 6.54 7.66 -4.39
CA SER A 131 5.58 8.35 -3.53
C SER A 131 4.93 7.49 -2.44
N GLY A 132 4.71 6.20 -2.67
CA GLY A 132 4.02 5.32 -1.72
C GLY A 132 2.57 5.75 -1.41
N PHE A 133 2.10 5.40 -0.22
CA PHE A 133 0.85 5.90 0.41
C PHE A 133 -0.43 5.75 -0.43
N GLY A 134 -0.56 4.65 -1.18
CA GLY A 134 -1.76 4.36 -1.98
C GLY A 134 -1.82 5.04 -3.35
N THR A 135 -0.88 5.95 -3.66
CA THR A 135 -0.76 6.61 -4.97
C THR A 135 -0.66 5.60 -6.12
N PRO A 136 0.16 4.53 -6.04
CA PRO A 136 0.28 3.55 -7.10
C PRO A 136 -1.04 2.90 -7.46
N VAL A 137 -1.79 2.45 -6.46
CA VAL A 137 -3.09 1.79 -6.64
C VAL A 137 -4.09 2.73 -7.31
N ALA A 138 -4.15 4.00 -6.86
CA ALA A 138 -5.03 5.01 -7.47
C ALA A 138 -4.73 5.21 -8.96
N ILE A 139 -3.44 5.38 -9.29
CA ILE A 139 -3.01 5.65 -10.66
C ILE A 139 -3.21 4.42 -11.56
N THR A 140 -2.73 3.25 -11.13
CA THR A 140 -2.80 2.03 -11.95
C THR A 140 -4.23 1.58 -12.17
N ALA A 141 -5.08 1.62 -11.14
CA ALA A 141 -6.49 1.29 -11.26
C ALA A 141 -7.23 2.25 -12.21
N ALA A 142 -6.95 3.56 -12.11
CA ALA A 142 -7.53 4.55 -13.01
C ALA A 142 -7.11 4.35 -14.48
N ILE A 143 -5.84 4.01 -14.74
CA ILE A 143 -5.35 3.70 -16.09
C ILE A 143 -6.02 2.42 -16.62
N LEU A 144 -6.10 1.36 -15.81
CA LEU A 144 -6.72 0.11 -16.21
C LEU A 144 -8.21 0.27 -16.55
N ILE A 145 -8.97 1.05 -15.76
CA ILE A 145 -10.36 1.42 -16.10
C ILE A 145 -10.44 2.12 -17.45
N GLY A 146 -9.55 3.07 -17.67
CA GLY A 146 -9.50 3.79 -18.95
C GLY A 146 -9.18 2.89 -20.13
N LEU A 147 -8.41 1.82 -19.93
CA LEU A 147 -8.14 0.78 -20.92
C LEU A 147 -9.32 -0.21 -21.07
N GLY A 148 -10.38 -0.05 -20.28
CA GLY A 148 -11.59 -0.85 -20.37
C GLY A 148 -11.57 -2.11 -19.50
N PHE A 149 -10.63 -2.23 -18.54
CA PHE A 149 -10.69 -3.32 -17.56
C PHE A 149 -11.96 -3.19 -16.71
N SER A 150 -12.51 -4.32 -16.27
CA SER A 150 -13.62 -4.30 -15.33
C SER A 150 -13.21 -3.65 -14.01
N PRO A 151 -14.14 -3.00 -13.28
CA PRO A 151 -13.80 -2.35 -12.02
C PRO A 151 -13.16 -3.28 -11.00
N LEU A 152 -13.62 -4.54 -10.90
CA LEU A 152 -13.03 -5.55 -10.03
C LEU A 152 -11.61 -5.93 -10.48
N ALA A 153 -11.41 -6.13 -11.79
CA ALA A 153 -10.09 -6.43 -12.33
C ALA A 153 -9.11 -5.27 -12.08
N ALA A 154 -9.51 -4.04 -12.43
CA ALA A 154 -8.66 -2.87 -12.24
C ALA A 154 -8.30 -2.65 -10.77
N SER A 155 -9.27 -2.75 -9.85
CA SER A 155 -9.04 -2.57 -8.41
C SER A 155 -8.20 -3.70 -7.82
N GLY A 156 -8.65 -4.95 -7.99
CA GLY A 156 -8.04 -6.10 -7.34
C GLY A 156 -6.63 -6.40 -7.87
N LEU A 157 -6.43 -6.29 -9.20
CA LEU A 157 -5.12 -6.56 -9.80
C LEU A 157 -4.10 -5.45 -9.50
N SER A 158 -4.53 -4.19 -9.37
CA SER A 158 -3.65 -3.10 -8.89
C SER A 158 -3.21 -3.33 -7.45
N LEU A 159 -4.11 -3.82 -6.58
CA LEU A 159 -3.77 -4.18 -5.20
C LEU A 159 -2.78 -5.35 -5.14
N ILE A 160 -2.98 -6.41 -5.93
CA ILE A 160 -2.08 -7.56 -6.01
C ILE A 160 -0.69 -7.13 -6.51
N ALA A 161 -0.65 -6.36 -7.59
CA ALA A 161 0.61 -5.91 -8.19
C ALA A 161 1.43 -5.01 -7.25
N ASN A 162 0.75 -4.21 -6.42
CA ASN A 162 1.39 -3.25 -5.52
C ASN A 162 2.16 -3.92 -4.37
N THR A 163 1.99 -5.20 -4.10
CA THR A 163 2.66 -5.87 -2.97
C THR A 163 4.16 -6.03 -3.14
N ALA A 164 4.66 -6.15 -4.36
CA ALA A 164 6.08 -6.36 -4.61
C ALA A 164 6.99 -5.18 -4.16
N PRO A 165 6.61 -3.90 -4.38
CA PRO A 165 7.45 -2.76 -4.06
C PRO A 165 7.24 -2.16 -2.65
N VAL A 166 6.16 -2.45 -1.93
CA VAL A 166 5.73 -1.68 -0.74
C VAL A 166 6.79 -1.52 0.35
N ALA A 167 7.65 -2.51 0.58
CA ALA A 167 8.69 -2.42 1.62
C ALA A 167 9.72 -1.31 1.38
N TYR A 168 9.95 -0.95 0.12
CA TYR A 168 10.85 0.14 -0.28
C TYR A 168 10.09 1.37 -0.78
N GLY A 169 8.78 1.40 -0.59
CA GLY A 169 7.91 2.49 -1.00
C GLY A 169 8.31 3.84 -0.38
N ALA A 170 7.93 4.93 -1.04
CA ALA A 170 8.26 6.30 -0.63
C ALA A 170 9.75 6.45 -0.23
N LEU A 171 10.66 6.04 -1.12
CA LEU A 171 12.11 6.07 -0.90
C LEU A 171 12.53 5.34 0.40
N GLY A 172 12.06 4.12 0.60
CA GLY A 172 12.45 3.26 1.72
C GLY A 172 11.97 3.72 3.10
N THR A 173 10.92 4.53 3.16
CA THR A 173 10.33 4.99 4.42
C THR A 173 9.98 3.85 5.38
N PRO A 174 9.44 2.67 4.95
CA PRO A 174 9.19 1.54 5.84
C PRO A 174 10.44 1.02 6.54
N ILE A 175 11.56 0.92 5.82
CA ILE A 175 12.86 0.48 6.38
C ILE A 175 13.39 1.50 7.39
N GLN A 176 13.23 2.79 7.12
CA GLN A 176 13.62 3.86 8.08
C GLN A 176 12.77 3.78 9.34
N GLY A 177 11.46 3.57 9.20
CA GLY A 177 10.55 3.38 10.33
C GLY A 177 10.95 2.19 11.19
N LEU A 178 11.29 1.07 10.56
CA LEU A 178 11.76 -0.14 11.23
C LEU A 178 13.07 0.11 11.99
N ALA A 179 14.05 0.73 11.34
CA ALA A 179 15.33 1.05 11.95
C ALA A 179 15.19 1.98 13.17
N SER A 180 14.28 2.97 13.10
CA SER A 180 14.06 3.95 14.17
C SER A 180 13.58 3.33 15.49
N VAL A 181 12.81 2.24 15.43
CA VAL A 181 12.25 1.59 16.63
C VAL A 181 13.08 0.41 17.10
N THR A 182 13.81 -0.25 16.19
CA THR A 182 14.65 -1.41 16.53
C THR A 182 16.05 -1.02 16.93
N GLY A 183 16.54 0.14 16.49
CA GLY A 183 17.94 0.55 16.62
C GLY A 183 18.90 -0.29 15.77
N LEU A 184 18.38 -1.08 14.82
CA LEU A 184 19.19 -1.84 13.86
C LEU A 184 19.58 -0.96 12.68
N ASP A 185 20.71 -1.29 12.04
CA ASP A 185 21.18 -0.55 10.88
C ASP A 185 20.20 -0.64 9.69
N PRO A 186 19.75 0.50 9.13
CA PRO A 186 18.77 0.52 8.06
C PRO A 186 19.27 -0.12 6.76
N TYR A 187 20.58 -0.08 6.49
CA TYR A 187 21.15 -0.74 5.30
C TYR A 187 21.09 -2.27 5.45
N THR A 188 21.41 -2.78 6.64
CA THR A 188 21.33 -4.20 6.95
C THR A 188 19.88 -4.70 6.92
N LEU A 189 18.95 -3.93 7.48
CA LEU A 189 17.50 -4.24 7.40
C LEU A 189 17.01 -4.24 5.95
N GLY A 190 17.36 -3.20 5.19
CA GLY A 190 17.02 -3.13 3.77
C GLY A 190 17.60 -4.29 2.96
N ALA A 191 18.86 -4.65 3.21
CA ALA A 191 19.50 -5.80 2.56
C ALA A 191 18.83 -7.12 2.94
N MET A 192 18.39 -7.30 4.20
CA MET A 192 17.69 -8.51 4.62
C MET A 192 16.30 -8.64 3.98
N VAL A 193 15.53 -7.54 3.91
CA VAL A 193 14.27 -7.48 3.13
C VAL A 193 14.53 -7.81 1.66
N GLY A 194 15.65 -7.31 1.08
CA GLY A 194 16.10 -7.63 -0.27
C GLY A 194 16.62 -9.07 -0.47
N ARG A 195 16.69 -9.87 0.59
CA ARG A 195 16.92 -11.32 0.53
C ARG A 195 15.64 -12.14 0.75
N GLN A 196 14.52 -11.48 1.02
CA GLN A 196 13.20 -12.09 1.17
C GLN A 196 12.30 -11.80 -0.03
N LEU A 197 12.13 -10.53 -0.38
CA LEU A 197 11.15 -10.09 -1.38
C LEU A 197 11.46 -10.44 -2.84
N PRO A 198 12.70 -10.56 -3.34
CA PRO A 198 12.95 -10.89 -4.75
C PRO A 198 12.28 -12.18 -5.23
N PHE A 199 12.12 -13.18 -4.36
CA PHE A 199 11.37 -14.40 -4.67
C PHE A 199 9.90 -14.09 -4.99
N PHE A 200 9.32 -13.16 -4.24
CA PHE A 200 7.93 -12.75 -4.43
C PHE A 200 7.80 -11.76 -5.59
N SER A 201 8.78 -10.91 -5.80
CA SER A 201 8.83 -10.03 -6.97
C SER A 201 8.94 -10.79 -8.29
N LEU A 202 9.56 -11.96 -8.27
CA LEU A 202 9.52 -12.91 -9.38
C LEU A 202 8.16 -13.64 -9.48
N LEU A 203 7.57 -14.02 -8.36
CA LEU A 203 6.31 -14.77 -8.30
C LEU A 203 5.09 -13.90 -8.63
N VAL A 204 5.03 -12.66 -8.11
CA VAL A 204 3.86 -11.77 -8.22
C VAL A 204 3.44 -11.50 -9.66
N PRO A 205 4.29 -11.28 -10.67
CA PRO A 205 3.88 -11.17 -12.05
C PRO A 205 3.15 -12.41 -12.58
N PHE A 206 3.61 -13.64 -12.22
CA PHE A 206 2.90 -14.88 -12.54
C PHE A 206 1.56 -14.96 -11.83
N TRP A 207 1.55 -14.66 -10.53
CA TRP A 207 0.34 -14.64 -9.71
C TRP A 207 -0.71 -13.67 -10.24
N LEU A 208 -0.27 -12.48 -10.64
CA LEU A 208 -1.10 -11.42 -11.22
C LEU A 208 -1.80 -11.87 -12.50
N ILE A 209 -1.05 -12.47 -13.42
CA ILE A 209 -1.63 -12.95 -14.68
C ILE A 209 -2.48 -14.20 -14.46
N TRP A 210 -2.10 -15.08 -13.53
CA TRP A 210 -2.94 -16.21 -13.14
C TRP A 210 -4.28 -15.74 -12.55
N ALA A 211 -4.26 -14.75 -11.64
CA ALA A 211 -5.46 -14.17 -11.07
C ALA A 211 -6.37 -13.52 -12.13
N PHE A 212 -5.78 -12.91 -13.17
CA PHE A 212 -6.50 -12.27 -14.26
C PHE A 212 -7.03 -13.26 -15.30
N ALA A 213 -6.14 -14.06 -15.89
CA ALA A 213 -6.42 -14.86 -17.09
C ALA A 213 -6.46 -16.38 -16.83
N GLY A 214 -6.24 -16.81 -15.58
CA GLY A 214 -6.13 -18.22 -15.18
C GLY A 214 -4.83 -18.87 -15.65
N PHE A 215 -4.59 -20.11 -15.26
CA PHE A 215 -3.34 -20.83 -15.50
C PHE A 215 -2.97 -20.93 -16.99
N ARG A 216 -3.91 -21.28 -17.85
CA ARG A 216 -3.67 -21.39 -19.29
C ARG A 216 -3.30 -20.04 -19.91
N GLY A 217 -4.01 -18.97 -19.54
CA GLY A 217 -3.70 -17.62 -20.00
C GLY A 217 -2.34 -17.13 -19.54
N MET A 218 -1.92 -17.50 -18.33
CA MET A 218 -0.59 -17.21 -17.78
C MET A 218 0.50 -17.95 -18.59
N MET A 219 0.33 -19.24 -18.83
CA MET A 219 1.33 -20.04 -19.56
C MET A 219 1.52 -19.62 -21.02
N GLN A 220 0.53 -18.98 -21.64
CA GLN A 220 0.66 -18.46 -23.01
C GLN A 220 1.66 -17.30 -23.13
N ILE A 221 1.89 -16.55 -22.03
CA ILE A 221 2.81 -15.40 -22.03
C ILE A 221 3.94 -15.52 -20.98
N TRP A 222 4.22 -16.75 -20.50
CA TRP A 222 5.23 -16.97 -19.45
C TRP A 222 6.61 -16.34 -19.73
N PRO A 223 7.12 -16.24 -20.99
CA PRO A 223 8.41 -15.60 -21.22
C PRO A 223 8.42 -14.11 -20.89
N ALA A 224 7.33 -13.39 -21.23
CA ALA A 224 7.19 -11.98 -20.89
C ALA A 224 7.03 -11.76 -19.38
N ILE A 225 6.29 -12.67 -18.70
CA ILE A 225 6.15 -12.64 -17.25
C ILE A 225 7.51 -12.86 -16.58
N LEU A 226 8.27 -13.84 -17.07
CA LEU A 226 9.60 -14.15 -16.53
C LEU A 226 10.56 -12.97 -16.72
N VAL A 227 10.60 -12.37 -17.92
CA VAL A 227 11.43 -11.18 -18.18
C VAL A 227 11.07 -10.06 -17.23
N THR A 228 9.77 -9.77 -17.04
CA THR A 228 9.30 -8.72 -16.13
C THR A 228 9.73 -9.00 -14.68
N GLY A 229 9.48 -10.23 -14.20
CA GLY A 229 9.79 -10.61 -12.83
C GLY A 229 11.29 -10.65 -12.54
N VAL A 230 12.09 -11.26 -13.42
CA VAL A 230 13.55 -11.33 -13.27
C VAL A 230 14.19 -9.94 -13.35
N ALA A 231 13.74 -9.12 -14.31
CA ALA A 231 14.24 -7.75 -14.49
C ALA A 231 13.79 -6.79 -13.36
N PHE A 232 12.89 -7.22 -12.48
CA PHE A 232 12.59 -6.53 -11.23
C PHE A 232 13.36 -7.15 -10.05
N ALA A 233 13.29 -8.46 -9.87
CA ALA A 233 13.82 -9.17 -8.71
C ALA A 233 15.35 -9.07 -8.59
N ILE A 234 16.09 -9.19 -9.70
CA ILE A 234 17.55 -9.07 -9.67
C ILE A 234 18.00 -7.65 -9.29
N PRO A 235 17.53 -6.58 -9.94
CA PRO A 235 17.84 -5.22 -9.50
C PRO A 235 17.38 -4.93 -8.07
N GLN A 236 16.22 -5.42 -7.63
CA GLN A 236 15.75 -5.28 -6.25
C GLN A 236 16.78 -5.86 -5.27
N PHE A 237 17.27 -7.08 -5.52
CA PHE A 237 18.33 -7.69 -4.72
C PHE A 237 19.63 -6.90 -4.77
N VAL A 238 20.12 -6.56 -5.98
CA VAL A 238 21.42 -5.88 -6.15
C VAL A 238 21.41 -4.50 -5.52
N ILE A 239 20.36 -3.71 -5.77
CA ILE A 239 20.28 -2.34 -5.27
C ILE A 239 20.16 -2.33 -3.74
N SER A 240 19.31 -3.20 -3.17
CA SER A 240 19.11 -3.27 -1.72
C SER A 240 20.33 -3.77 -0.95
N ASN A 241 21.11 -4.69 -1.52
CA ASN A 241 22.25 -5.29 -0.84
C ASN A 241 23.57 -4.56 -1.06
N TYR A 242 23.76 -3.87 -2.21
CA TYR A 242 25.07 -3.35 -2.60
C TYR A 242 25.09 -1.87 -2.95
N ILE A 243 23.92 -1.22 -3.10
CA ILE A 243 23.86 0.18 -3.52
C ILE A 243 23.17 1.02 -2.44
N ASN A 244 21.83 0.98 -2.38
CA ASN A 244 21.08 1.84 -1.47
C ASN A 244 19.61 1.36 -1.35
N PRO A 245 19.09 1.08 -0.14
CA PRO A 245 17.69 0.65 0.04
C PRO A 245 16.65 1.73 -0.34
N TRP A 246 17.05 3.00 -0.44
CA TRP A 246 16.11 4.10 -0.71
C TRP A 246 15.66 4.20 -2.17
N ILE A 247 16.44 3.66 -3.12
CA ILE A 247 16.15 3.76 -4.56
C ILE A 247 15.80 2.42 -5.21
N VAL A 248 15.56 1.39 -4.40
CA VAL A 248 15.33 0.02 -4.86
C VAL A 248 14.19 -0.05 -5.87
N ASP A 249 13.02 0.45 -5.50
CA ASP A 249 11.83 0.32 -6.34
C ASP A 249 11.91 1.14 -7.62
N ILE A 250 12.48 2.34 -7.53
CA ILE A 250 12.66 3.21 -8.70
C ILE A 250 13.58 2.51 -9.71
N GLY A 251 14.73 2.03 -9.25
CA GLY A 251 15.69 1.35 -10.13
C GLY A 251 15.14 0.04 -10.71
N ALA A 252 14.57 -0.82 -9.85
CA ALA A 252 14.04 -2.11 -10.26
C ALA A 252 12.87 -1.98 -11.23
N SER A 253 11.95 -1.04 -10.98
CA SER A 253 10.79 -0.82 -11.84
C SER A 253 11.15 -0.26 -13.21
N LEU A 254 12.06 0.70 -13.28
CA LEU A 254 12.53 1.25 -14.57
C LEU A 254 13.24 0.21 -15.41
N ILE A 255 14.09 -0.62 -14.79
CA ILE A 255 14.78 -1.73 -15.48
C ILE A 255 13.75 -2.76 -15.95
N SER A 256 12.80 -3.17 -15.10
CA SER A 256 11.75 -4.13 -15.45
C SER A 256 10.89 -3.63 -16.63
N MET A 257 10.47 -2.37 -16.57
CA MET A 257 9.68 -1.74 -17.65
C MET A 257 10.46 -1.68 -18.96
N GLY A 258 11.73 -1.23 -18.90
CA GLY A 258 12.59 -1.15 -20.06
C GLY A 258 12.84 -2.53 -20.70
N CYS A 259 13.15 -3.55 -19.89
CA CYS A 259 13.36 -4.92 -20.36
C CYS A 259 12.11 -5.50 -20.99
N LEU A 260 10.93 -5.29 -20.39
CA LEU A 260 9.66 -5.76 -20.97
C LEU A 260 9.39 -5.11 -22.33
N ILE A 261 9.51 -3.78 -22.44
CA ILE A 261 9.29 -3.04 -23.70
C ILE A 261 10.26 -3.51 -24.78
N LEU A 262 11.54 -3.71 -24.44
CA LEU A 262 12.53 -4.19 -25.38
C LEU A 262 12.26 -5.64 -25.81
N PHE A 263 11.88 -6.50 -24.86
CA PHE A 263 11.52 -7.89 -25.13
C PHE A 263 10.31 -8.00 -26.08
N LEU A 264 9.28 -7.17 -25.89
CA LEU A 264 8.10 -7.15 -26.74
C LEU A 264 8.36 -6.69 -28.18
N LYS A 265 9.53 -6.11 -28.50
CA LYS A 265 9.93 -5.82 -29.87
C LYS A 265 10.37 -7.07 -30.64
N VAL A 266 10.87 -8.09 -29.94
CA VAL A 266 11.41 -9.32 -30.55
C VAL A 266 10.50 -10.52 -30.32
N TRP A 267 9.59 -10.45 -29.34
CA TRP A 267 8.68 -11.54 -29.00
C TRP A 267 7.24 -11.04 -28.89
N GLN A 268 6.30 -11.81 -29.44
CA GLN A 268 4.87 -11.55 -29.38
C GLN A 268 4.13 -12.85 -29.00
N PRO A 269 3.05 -12.79 -28.22
CA PRO A 269 2.24 -13.96 -27.92
C PRO A 269 1.56 -14.50 -29.17
N LYS A 270 1.45 -15.84 -29.28
CA LYS A 270 0.77 -16.49 -30.41
C LYS A 270 -0.74 -16.20 -30.42
N GLU A 271 -1.35 -16.07 -29.24
CA GLU A 271 -2.76 -15.74 -29.06
C GLU A 271 -2.88 -14.44 -28.26
N LEU A 272 -3.58 -13.46 -28.81
CA LEU A 272 -3.83 -12.18 -28.16
C LEU A 272 -5.04 -12.28 -27.23
N TRP A 273 -4.88 -11.83 -26.00
CA TRP A 273 -5.97 -11.72 -25.04
C TRP A 273 -6.52 -10.30 -25.04
N LEU A 274 -7.68 -10.11 -25.69
CA LEU A 274 -8.33 -8.81 -25.82
C LEU A 274 -9.41 -8.56 -24.76
N SER A 275 -9.76 -9.58 -23.96
CA SER A 275 -10.78 -9.45 -22.92
C SER A 275 -10.27 -8.61 -21.74
N PRO A 276 -10.96 -7.53 -21.35
CA PRO A 276 -10.61 -6.72 -20.17
C PRO A 276 -11.23 -7.26 -18.87
N LYS A 277 -11.92 -8.42 -18.92
CA LYS A 277 -12.64 -9.01 -17.79
C LYS A 277 -11.78 -10.09 -17.13
N LEU A 278 -11.97 -10.28 -15.82
CA LEU A 278 -11.42 -11.44 -15.12
C LEU A 278 -11.93 -12.74 -15.72
N ARG A 279 -11.09 -13.75 -15.70
CA ARG A 279 -11.53 -15.11 -16.03
C ARG A 279 -12.24 -15.70 -14.81
N GLY A 280 -13.51 -16.08 -14.98
CA GLY A 280 -14.36 -16.60 -13.91
C GLY A 280 -15.46 -15.63 -13.52
N ASN A 281 -15.79 -15.54 -12.24
CA ASN A 281 -16.88 -14.70 -11.76
C ASN A 281 -16.42 -13.24 -11.62
N ASP A 282 -16.69 -12.43 -12.63
CA ASP A 282 -16.45 -10.98 -12.61
C ASP A 282 -17.77 -10.24 -12.37
N GLU A 283 -18.10 -10.04 -11.10
CA GLU A 283 -19.35 -9.40 -10.68
C GLU A 283 -19.50 -7.97 -11.22
N SER A 284 -18.39 -7.32 -11.55
CA SER A 284 -18.38 -5.95 -12.07
C SER A 284 -18.58 -5.88 -13.59
N ALA A 285 -18.51 -7.01 -14.28
CA ALA A 285 -18.58 -7.05 -15.74
C ALA A 285 -19.92 -6.51 -16.29
N ALA A 286 -21.01 -6.65 -15.53
CA ALA A 286 -22.33 -6.14 -15.90
C ALA A 286 -22.41 -4.59 -15.83
N THR A 287 -21.56 -3.96 -15.01
CA THR A 287 -21.51 -2.50 -14.86
C THR A 287 -20.56 -1.83 -15.85
N MET A 288 -19.81 -2.63 -16.60
CA MET A 288 -18.90 -2.11 -17.63
C MET A 288 -19.68 -1.46 -18.76
N LYS A 289 -19.30 -0.23 -19.09
CA LYS A 289 -19.62 0.30 -20.42
C LYS A 289 -18.82 -0.52 -21.44
N PRO A 290 -19.44 -0.92 -22.59
CA PRO A 290 -18.69 -1.61 -23.62
C PRO A 290 -17.44 -0.78 -23.95
N PRO A 291 -16.24 -1.38 -23.97
CA PRO A 291 -15.03 -0.65 -24.30
C PRO A 291 -15.22 -0.05 -25.70
N LYS A 292 -15.00 1.26 -25.83
CA LYS A 292 -14.92 1.86 -27.16
C LYS A 292 -13.87 1.07 -27.96
N PRO A 293 -14.09 0.76 -29.24
CA PRO A 293 -13.07 0.13 -30.07
C PRO A 293 -11.79 0.93 -29.92
N MET A 294 -10.70 0.27 -29.49
CA MET A 294 -9.43 0.94 -29.30
C MET A 294 -8.92 1.36 -30.68
N ASP A 295 -8.75 2.65 -30.89
CA ASP A 295 -8.10 3.18 -32.06
C ASP A 295 -6.62 2.79 -31.99
N THR A 296 -6.23 1.85 -32.84
CA THR A 296 -4.86 1.29 -32.92
C THR A 296 -3.96 2.08 -33.88
N THR A 297 -4.42 3.23 -34.39
CA THR A 297 -3.56 4.08 -35.23
C THR A 297 -2.33 4.52 -34.46
N LYS A 298 -1.16 4.32 -35.06
CA LYS A 298 0.12 4.75 -34.45
C LYS A 298 0.09 6.23 -34.14
N LEU A 299 0.38 6.58 -32.90
CA LEU A 299 0.50 7.98 -32.48
C LEU A 299 1.69 8.64 -33.18
N THR A 300 1.52 9.90 -33.56
CA THR A 300 2.65 10.74 -33.96
C THR A 300 3.52 11.05 -32.73
N GLN A 301 4.79 11.40 -32.94
CA GLN A 301 5.72 11.73 -31.84
C GLN A 301 5.16 12.85 -30.92
N PRO A 302 4.60 13.96 -31.43
CA PRO A 302 4.00 14.99 -30.58
C PRO A 302 2.79 14.48 -29.77
N GLN A 303 1.97 13.61 -30.32
CA GLN A 303 0.84 13.00 -29.61
C GLN A 303 1.33 12.06 -28.50
N LEU A 304 2.38 11.29 -28.75
CA LEU A 304 3.00 10.41 -27.75
C LEU A 304 3.55 11.24 -26.57
N TRP A 305 4.34 12.28 -26.86
CA TRP A 305 4.84 13.18 -25.81
C TRP A 305 3.70 13.89 -25.08
N GLY A 306 2.66 14.32 -25.81
CA GLY A 306 1.47 14.90 -25.21
C GLY A 306 0.71 13.96 -24.28
N ALA A 307 0.65 12.65 -24.60
CA ALA A 307 0.03 11.65 -23.75
C ALA A 307 0.86 11.36 -22.48
N LEU A 308 2.19 11.38 -22.61
CA LEU A 308 3.11 11.08 -21.51
C LEU A 308 3.38 12.30 -20.61
N LEU A 309 3.16 13.52 -21.11
CA LEU A 309 3.50 14.76 -20.42
C LEU A 309 3.01 14.84 -18.96
N PRO A 310 1.72 14.58 -18.63
CA PRO A 310 1.25 14.65 -17.25
C PRO A 310 1.98 13.65 -16.33
N TRP A 311 2.26 12.48 -16.86
CA TRP A 311 2.91 11.39 -16.11
C TRP A 311 4.39 11.66 -15.90
N ILE A 312 5.07 12.24 -16.90
CA ILE A 312 6.46 12.71 -16.77
C ILE A 312 6.54 13.79 -15.69
N ILE A 313 5.61 14.76 -15.72
CA ILE A 313 5.54 15.82 -14.70
C ILE A 313 5.34 15.21 -13.30
N VAL A 314 4.39 14.28 -13.17
CA VAL A 314 4.19 13.54 -11.90
C VAL A 314 5.46 12.85 -11.44
N CYS A 315 6.13 12.11 -12.33
CA CYS A 315 7.39 11.41 -12.00
C CYS A 315 8.46 12.39 -11.49
N ILE A 316 8.69 13.48 -12.22
CA ILE A 316 9.68 14.49 -11.83
C ILE A 316 9.32 15.13 -10.48
N VAL A 317 8.08 15.54 -10.31
CA VAL A 317 7.61 16.14 -9.06
C VAL A 317 7.74 15.14 -7.90
N MET A 318 7.32 13.89 -8.09
CA MET A 318 7.38 12.88 -7.03
C MET A 318 8.81 12.49 -6.66
N LEU A 319 9.73 12.42 -7.63
CA LEU A 319 11.16 12.22 -7.36
C LEU A 319 11.72 13.35 -6.50
N ILE A 320 11.39 14.62 -6.81
CA ILE A 320 11.82 15.78 -6.04
C ILE A 320 11.21 15.74 -4.62
N TRP A 321 9.89 15.54 -4.51
CA TRP A 321 9.16 15.46 -3.24
C TRP A 321 9.60 14.32 -2.33
N GLY A 322 10.06 13.21 -2.93
CA GLY A 322 10.58 12.05 -2.20
C GLY A 322 11.95 12.30 -1.55
N THR A 323 12.74 13.26 -2.06
CA THR A 323 14.10 13.51 -1.54
C THR A 323 14.10 14.09 -0.12
N GLY A 324 15.05 13.62 0.72
CA GLY A 324 15.24 14.19 2.05
C GLY A 324 15.60 15.67 2.00
N MET A 325 16.38 16.09 1.00
CA MET A 325 16.76 17.48 0.79
C MET A 325 15.54 18.38 0.58
N PHE A 326 14.62 17.99 -0.31
CA PHE A 326 13.39 18.76 -0.55
C PHE A 326 12.50 18.79 0.70
N LYS A 327 12.31 17.64 1.36
CA LYS A 327 11.51 17.57 2.59
C LYS A 327 12.07 18.46 3.69
N SER A 328 13.39 18.45 3.88
CA SER A 328 14.06 19.32 4.87
C SER A 328 13.89 20.79 4.53
N TRP A 329 14.05 21.17 3.25
CA TRP A 329 13.84 22.53 2.77
C TRP A 329 12.38 22.98 2.94
N ALA A 330 11.40 22.17 2.50
CA ALA A 330 9.98 22.49 2.60
C ALA A 330 9.53 22.59 4.06
N ASN A 331 10.02 21.72 4.93
CA ASN A 331 9.70 21.72 6.35
C ASN A 331 10.38 22.87 7.10
N ALA A 332 11.52 23.38 6.61
CA ALA A 332 12.13 24.61 7.15
C ALA A 332 11.27 25.86 6.87
N ILE A 333 10.48 25.83 5.78
CA ILE A 333 9.56 26.94 5.44
C ILE A 333 8.30 26.84 6.28
N PHE A 334 7.70 25.65 6.36
CA PHE A 334 6.42 25.46 7.03
C PHE A 334 6.30 24.05 7.65
N VAL A 335 6.26 24.02 8.96
CA VAL A 335 5.86 22.86 9.77
C VAL A 335 5.00 23.36 10.92
N TRP A 336 3.82 22.77 11.06
CA TRP A 336 3.01 22.99 12.23
C TRP A 336 2.81 21.66 12.96
N ASN A 337 3.48 21.52 14.09
CA ASN A 337 3.34 20.36 14.97
C ASN A 337 2.35 20.70 16.08
N TYR A 338 1.26 19.96 16.14
CA TYR A 338 0.24 20.10 17.17
C TYR A 338 0.29 18.87 18.10
N PRO A 339 0.98 18.94 19.23
CA PRO A 339 0.88 17.92 20.26
C PRO A 339 -0.55 17.92 20.80
N VAL A 340 -1.22 16.75 20.72
CA VAL A 340 -2.63 16.66 21.13
C VAL A 340 -2.70 16.77 22.66
N PRO A 341 -3.38 17.80 23.22
CA PRO A 341 -3.46 17.99 24.64
C PRO A 341 -4.05 16.76 25.34
N GLU A 342 -3.54 16.42 26.53
CA GLU A 342 -3.94 15.26 27.35
C GLU A 342 -3.74 13.89 26.66
N LEU A 343 -3.10 13.83 25.50
CA LEU A 343 -2.80 12.59 24.76
C LEU A 343 -1.30 12.44 24.51
N ASP A 344 -0.62 13.51 24.01
CA ASP A 344 0.80 13.45 23.70
C ASP A 344 1.64 13.17 24.95
N LYS A 345 2.44 12.10 24.89
CA LYS A 345 3.28 11.62 25.99
C LYS A 345 2.54 11.28 27.29
N MET A 346 1.22 11.21 27.25
CA MET A 346 0.39 10.84 28.39
C MET A 346 0.04 9.34 28.42
N ILE A 347 0.32 8.64 27.34
CA ILE A 347 0.16 7.19 27.19
C ILE A 347 1.55 6.56 27.26
N MET A 348 1.70 5.56 28.13
CA MET A 348 2.95 4.85 28.32
C MET A 348 2.86 3.43 27.76
N LYS A 349 3.76 3.09 26.82
CA LYS A 349 4.06 1.69 26.53
C LYS A 349 4.83 1.08 27.68
N VAL A 350 4.45 -0.13 28.07
CA VAL A 350 5.08 -0.85 29.18
C VAL A 350 5.55 -2.25 28.72
N PRO A 351 6.38 -2.94 29.52
CA PRO A 351 6.72 -4.33 29.22
C PRO A 351 5.47 -5.22 29.06
N PRO A 352 5.47 -6.22 28.16
CA PRO A 352 6.60 -6.68 27.34
C PRO A 352 6.77 -5.94 26.00
N VAL A 353 5.89 -5.00 25.66
CA VAL A 353 5.88 -4.29 24.35
C VAL A 353 7.03 -3.28 24.27
N ALA A 354 7.41 -2.68 25.37
CA ALA A 354 8.61 -1.86 25.48
C ALA A 354 9.47 -2.37 26.65
N ALA A 355 10.79 -2.40 26.47
CA ALA A 355 11.71 -2.84 27.54
C ALA A 355 11.62 -1.99 28.81
N ARG A 356 11.28 -0.71 28.67
CA ARG A 356 11.05 0.26 29.75
C ARG A 356 9.79 1.07 29.43
N PRO A 357 9.09 1.60 30.45
CA PRO A 357 8.00 2.52 30.22
C PRO A 357 8.43 3.67 29.30
N THR A 358 7.80 3.76 28.14
CA THR A 358 8.14 4.74 27.08
C THR A 358 6.90 5.53 26.71
N PRO A 359 6.96 6.89 26.76
CA PRO A 359 5.81 7.70 26.39
C PRO A 359 5.54 7.63 24.88
N GLU A 360 4.28 7.46 24.51
CA GLU A 360 3.81 7.52 23.13
C GLU A 360 3.62 8.95 22.68
N ALA A 361 4.16 9.28 21.51
CA ALA A 361 3.90 10.56 20.88
C ALA A 361 2.52 10.55 20.19
N ALA A 362 1.77 11.61 20.43
CA ALA A 362 0.49 11.86 19.78
C ALA A 362 0.47 13.30 19.23
N VAL A 363 1.26 13.52 18.19
CA VAL A 363 1.47 14.81 17.53
C VAL A 363 0.89 14.76 16.13
N PHE A 364 0.03 15.72 15.79
CA PHE A 364 -0.36 15.96 14.41
C PHE A 364 0.66 16.90 13.77
N SER A 365 1.42 16.39 12.80
CA SER A 365 2.40 17.16 12.04
C SER A 365 1.81 17.59 10.71
N PHE A 366 1.44 18.86 10.60
CA PHE A 366 0.94 19.44 9.36
C PHE A 366 2.10 20.05 8.57
N THR A 367 2.66 19.25 7.67
CA THR A 367 3.79 19.60 6.81
C THR A 367 3.33 19.78 5.37
N TYR A 368 2.36 20.65 5.19
CA TYR A 368 1.57 20.76 3.97
C TYR A 368 2.42 20.92 2.68
N LEU A 369 3.55 21.61 2.74
CA LEU A 369 4.45 21.78 1.59
C LEU A 369 5.15 20.45 1.20
N SER A 370 5.50 19.63 2.17
CA SER A 370 6.18 18.35 1.94
C SER A 370 5.23 17.16 1.78
N PHE A 371 3.92 17.34 1.98
CA PHE A 371 2.96 16.29 1.71
C PHE A 371 2.99 15.86 0.24
N THR A 372 2.99 14.56 0.01
CA THR A 372 2.93 13.95 -1.33
C THR A 372 1.73 14.48 -2.13
N GLY A 373 0.57 14.64 -1.48
CA GLY A 373 -0.62 15.20 -2.10
C GLY A 373 -0.45 16.63 -2.62
N THR A 374 0.39 17.45 -1.99
CA THR A 374 0.71 18.80 -2.48
C THR A 374 1.57 18.76 -3.73
N GLY A 375 2.53 17.84 -3.79
CA GLY A 375 3.27 17.58 -5.03
C GLY A 375 2.35 17.11 -6.15
N MET A 376 1.37 16.23 -5.86
CA MET A 376 0.38 15.80 -6.84
C MET A 376 -0.52 16.94 -7.31
N LEU A 377 -0.94 17.82 -6.40
CA LEU A 377 -1.69 19.03 -6.78
C LEU A 377 -0.86 19.93 -7.71
N LEU A 378 0.40 20.18 -7.36
CA LEU A 378 1.30 20.96 -8.22
C LEU A 378 1.46 20.30 -9.59
N ALA A 379 1.70 18.99 -9.63
CA ALA A 379 1.80 18.25 -10.88
C ALA A 379 0.51 18.36 -11.71
N ALA A 380 -0.66 18.28 -11.07
CA ALA A 380 -1.94 18.45 -11.73
C ALA A 380 -2.14 19.87 -12.30
N LEU A 381 -1.81 20.90 -11.51
CA LEU A 381 -1.93 22.30 -11.95
C LEU A 381 -0.98 22.61 -13.11
N VAL A 382 0.29 22.22 -12.99
CA VAL A 382 1.28 22.41 -14.07
C VAL A 382 0.85 21.66 -15.34
N SER A 383 0.42 20.42 -15.19
CA SER A 383 -0.10 19.62 -16.30
C SER A 383 -1.33 20.29 -16.94
N GLY A 384 -2.27 20.75 -16.14
CA GLY A 384 -3.48 21.43 -16.62
C GLY A 384 -3.17 22.68 -17.46
N VAL A 385 -2.25 23.52 -16.98
CA VAL A 385 -1.79 24.70 -17.71
C VAL A 385 -1.12 24.31 -19.03
N LEU A 386 -0.19 23.36 -19.00
CA LEU A 386 0.52 22.91 -20.21
C LEU A 386 -0.39 22.18 -21.22
N MET A 387 -1.48 21.59 -20.75
CA MET A 387 -2.52 21.00 -21.60
C MET A 387 -3.57 22.02 -22.08
N GLY A 388 -3.47 23.30 -21.71
CA GLY A 388 -4.34 24.37 -22.17
C GLY A 388 -5.68 24.49 -21.45
N ILE A 389 -5.83 23.96 -20.22
CA ILE A 389 -7.04 24.14 -19.42
C ILE A 389 -7.01 25.51 -18.75
N SER A 390 -8.13 26.24 -18.85
CA SER A 390 -8.26 27.53 -18.14
C SER A 390 -8.30 27.33 -16.61
N PRO A 391 -7.72 28.23 -15.80
CA PRO A 391 -7.78 28.16 -14.35
C PRO A 391 -9.20 28.04 -13.79
N ALA A 392 -10.16 28.74 -14.38
CA ALA A 392 -11.57 28.66 -13.99
C ALA A 392 -12.14 27.24 -14.16
N LYS A 393 -11.81 26.56 -15.27
CA LYS A 393 -12.23 25.18 -15.52
C LYS A 393 -11.55 24.22 -14.55
N MET A 394 -10.27 24.46 -14.21
CA MET A 394 -9.57 23.65 -13.19
C MET A 394 -10.23 23.75 -11.82
N ILE A 395 -10.64 24.94 -11.40
CA ILE A 395 -11.36 25.15 -10.13
C ILE A 395 -12.69 24.41 -10.12
N VAL A 396 -13.46 24.48 -11.20
CA VAL A 396 -14.74 23.76 -11.32
C VAL A 396 -14.51 22.24 -11.23
N GLU A 397 -13.51 21.71 -11.95
CA GLU A 397 -13.18 20.28 -11.92
C GLU A 397 -12.66 19.85 -10.54
N TYR A 398 -11.92 20.69 -9.84
CA TYR A 398 -11.49 20.42 -8.48
C TYR A 398 -12.68 20.33 -7.52
N GLY A 399 -13.63 21.25 -7.60
CA GLY A 399 -14.89 21.18 -6.83
C GLY A 399 -15.71 19.92 -7.11
N ARG A 400 -15.78 19.50 -8.37
CA ARG A 400 -16.41 18.22 -8.76
C ARG A 400 -15.67 17.02 -8.17
N THR A 401 -14.34 17.06 -8.15
CA THR A 401 -13.49 16.03 -7.58
C THR A 401 -13.70 15.90 -6.06
N ILE A 402 -13.76 17.02 -5.33
CA ILE A 402 -14.06 17.02 -3.89
C ILE A 402 -15.41 16.32 -3.61
N ARG A 403 -16.45 16.67 -4.36
CA ARG A 403 -17.77 16.05 -4.21
C ARG A 403 -17.74 14.54 -4.52
N LEU A 404 -17.00 14.15 -5.52
CA LEU A 404 -16.82 12.75 -5.91
C LEU A 404 -16.11 11.94 -4.83
N CYS A 405 -15.06 12.50 -4.21
CA CYS A 405 -14.23 11.81 -3.22
C CYS A 405 -14.80 11.88 -1.79
N ALA A 406 -15.85 12.67 -1.53
CA ALA A 406 -16.33 12.97 -0.17
C ALA A 406 -16.59 11.71 0.69
N ILE A 407 -17.30 10.71 0.14
CA ILE A 407 -17.61 9.45 0.86
C ILE A 407 -16.32 8.66 1.13
N SER A 408 -15.41 8.61 0.16
CA SER A 408 -14.12 7.94 0.32
C SER A 408 -13.25 8.61 1.38
N LEU A 409 -13.25 9.95 1.44
CA LEU A 409 -12.54 10.71 2.47
C LEU A 409 -13.08 10.41 3.88
N ILE A 410 -14.41 10.31 4.04
CA ILE A 410 -15.04 9.90 5.32
C ILE A 410 -14.58 8.49 5.71
N THR A 411 -14.58 7.57 4.75
CA THR A 411 -14.15 6.18 5.00
C THR A 411 -12.69 6.11 5.43
N ILE A 412 -11.80 6.76 4.69
CA ILE A 412 -10.36 6.81 5.01
C ILE A 412 -10.14 7.40 6.40
N SER A 413 -10.83 8.52 6.73
CA SER A 413 -10.70 9.17 8.02
C SER A 413 -11.16 8.29 9.18
N ALA A 414 -12.28 7.58 9.01
CA ALA A 414 -12.78 6.65 10.03
C ALA A 414 -11.82 5.46 10.23
N MET A 415 -11.25 4.92 9.16
CA MET A 415 -10.30 3.80 9.23
C MET A 415 -8.98 4.19 9.90
N LEU A 416 -8.44 5.38 9.58
CA LEU A 416 -7.25 5.88 10.27
C LEU A 416 -7.53 6.26 11.73
N ALA A 417 -8.76 6.65 12.05
CA ALA A 417 -9.19 6.80 13.44
C ALA A 417 -9.15 5.48 14.21
N ILE A 418 -9.62 4.38 13.60
CA ILE A 418 -9.50 3.04 14.19
C ILE A 418 -8.03 2.71 14.42
N GLY A 419 -7.18 2.77 13.39
CA GLY A 419 -5.76 2.41 13.50
C GLY A 419 -5.01 3.26 14.53
N THR A 420 -5.27 4.56 14.61
CA THR A 420 -4.65 5.43 15.62
C THR A 420 -5.11 5.07 17.03
N LEU A 421 -6.40 4.82 17.21
CA LEU A 421 -6.98 4.45 18.50
C LEU A 421 -6.47 3.08 18.97
N THR A 422 -6.48 2.06 18.10
CA THR A 422 -6.06 0.70 18.46
C THR A 422 -4.56 0.66 18.80
N ARG A 423 -3.73 1.45 18.12
CA ARG A 423 -2.32 1.64 18.46
C ARG A 423 -2.16 2.27 19.86
N LEU A 424 -2.84 3.37 20.11
CA LEU A 424 -2.68 4.12 21.36
C LEU A 424 -3.34 3.43 22.56
N SER A 425 -4.39 2.64 22.36
CA SER A 425 -5.07 1.90 23.44
C SER A 425 -4.37 0.59 23.84
N GLY A 426 -3.37 0.11 23.07
CA GLY A 426 -2.70 -1.18 23.32
C GLY A 426 -3.45 -2.39 22.71
N VAL A 427 -4.55 -2.18 22.00
CA VAL A 427 -5.30 -3.23 21.29
C VAL A 427 -4.40 -3.95 20.27
N ASP A 428 -3.68 -3.19 19.43
CA ASP A 428 -2.76 -3.75 18.44
C ASP A 428 -1.64 -4.55 19.10
N ALA A 429 -1.09 -4.05 20.20
CA ALA A 429 -0.05 -4.72 20.96
C ALA A 429 -0.54 -6.05 21.58
N THR A 430 -1.78 -6.09 22.06
CA THR A 430 -2.39 -7.33 22.58
C THR A 430 -2.52 -8.40 21.50
N LEU A 431 -2.96 -8.02 20.30
CA LEU A 431 -3.01 -8.91 19.14
C LEU A 431 -1.60 -9.39 18.77
N GLY A 432 -0.62 -8.48 18.79
CA GLY A 432 0.78 -8.79 18.51
C GLY A 432 1.38 -9.82 19.48
N LEU A 433 1.14 -9.65 20.78
CA LEU A 433 1.61 -10.58 21.80
C LEU A 433 0.98 -11.97 21.67
N ALA A 434 -0.27 -12.08 21.21
CA ALA A 434 -0.89 -13.37 20.95
C ALA A 434 -0.15 -14.17 19.86
N PHE A 435 0.32 -13.49 18.81
CA PHE A 435 1.16 -14.11 17.78
C PHE A 435 2.56 -14.46 18.30
N ALA A 436 3.15 -13.63 19.17
CA ALA A 436 4.48 -13.90 19.73
C ALA A 436 4.51 -15.15 20.63
N ALA A 437 3.40 -15.54 21.24
CA ALA A 437 3.32 -16.74 22.10
C ALA A 437 3.47 -18.09 21.34
N THR A 438 3.68 -18.07 20.04
CA THR A 438 3.74 -19.29 19.20
C THR A 438 5.09 -20.04 19.24
N GLY A 439 6.10 -19.54 19.94
CA GLY A 439 7.41 -20.21 20.19
C GLY A 439 8.17 -20.55 18.90
N VAL A 440 8.48 -21.84 18.66
CA VAL A 440 9.25 -22.30 17.47
C VAL A 440 8.59 -21.92 16.15
N LEU A 441 7.28 -21.76 16.12
CA LEU A 441 6.54 -21.30 14.95
C LEU A 441 6.57 -19.77 14.79
N TYR A 442 7.24 -19.08 15.70
CA TYR A 442 7.30 -17.61 15.67
C TYR A 442 7.78 -17.02 14.34
N PRO A 443 8.78 -17.55 13.63
CA PRO A 443 9.16 -16.97 12.33
C PRO A 443 8.01 -16.91 11.33
N PHE A 444 7.13 -17.91 11.33
CA PHE A 444 5.93 -17.90 10.51
C PHE A 444 4.89 -16.89 11.01
N PHE A 445 4.51 -16.99 12.27
CA PHE A 445 3.46 -16.14 12.84
C PHE A 445 3.93 -14.70 13.06
N GLY A 446 5.20 -14.47 13.36
CA GLY A 446 5.80 -13.15 13.39
C GLY A 446 5.74 -12.43 12.04
N THR A 447 5.92 -13.18 10.95
CA THR A 447 5.70 -12.65 9.59
C THR A 447 4.24 -12.27 9.36
N LEU A 448 3.29 -13.10 9.82
CA LEU A 448 1.86 -12.77 9.76
C LEU A 448 1.47 -11.61 10.68
N LEU A 449 2.25 -11.34 11.72
CA LEU A 449 2.07 -10.15 12.55
C LEU A 449 2.32 -8.87 11.75
N GLY A 450 3.37 -8.85 10.93
CA GLY A 450 3.62 -7.75 9.98
C GLY A 450 2.47 -7.59 8.98
N TRP A 451 1.99 -8.70 8.40
CA TRP A 451 0.81 -8.73 7.54
C TRP A 451 -0.43 -8.13 8.23
N LEU A 452 -0.71 -8.56 9.46
CA LEU A 452 -1.82 -8.02 10.26
C LEU A 452 -1.65 -6.52 10.51
N GLY A 453 -0.44 -6.10 10.86
CA GLY A 453 -0.13 -4.69 11.12
C GLY A 453 -0.46 -3.79 9.93
N VAL A 454 -0.09 -4.19 8.72
CA VAL A 454 -0.41 -3.43 7.50
C VAL A 454 -1.90 -3.51 7.17
N ALA A 455 -2.51 -4.69 7.30
CA ALA A 455 -3.95 -4.85 7.09
C ALA A 455 -4.78 -3.89 7.97
N LEU A 456 -4.32 -3.64 9.21
CA LEU A 456 -4.96 -2.76 10.18
C LEU A 456 -4.66 -1.27 9.94
N THR A 457 -3.38 -0.95 9.72
CA THR A 457 -2.92 0.45 9.66
C THR A 457 -2.92 1.04 8.25
N GLY A 458 -2.96 0.19 7.24
CA GLY A 458 -2.82 0.59 5.83
C GLY A 458 -1.41 1.03 5.44
N SER A 459 -0.41 0.83 6.30
CA SER A 459 0.95 1.32 6.09
C SER A 459 2.01 0.36 6.61
N ASP A 460 2.93 -0.06 5.75
CA ASP A 460 4.07 -0.90 6.15
C ASP A 460 4.99 -0.14 7.13
N THR A 461 5.18 1.16 6.93
CA THR A 461 5.89 2.01 7.90
C THR A 461 5.24 1.97 9.28
N ALA A 462 3.92 2.10 9.36
CA ALA A 462 3.21 2.07 10.64
C ALA A 462 3.27 0.69 11.29
N SER A 463 3.12 -0.40 10.52
CA SER A 463 3.30 -1.77 11.01
C SER A 463 4.71 -2.00 11.55
N ASN A 464 5.73 -1.53 10.84
CA ASN A 464 7.13 -1.64 11.24
C ASN A 464 7.42 -0.85 12.52
N VAL A 465 6.88 0.35 12.67
CA VAL A 465 7.00 1.14 13.91
C VAL A 465 6.26 0.47 15.07
N LEU A 466 5.10 -0.13 14.81
CA LEU A 466 4.29 -0.77 15.85
C LEU A 466 4.92 -2.07 16.34
N PHE A 467 5.32 -2.95 15.43
CA PHE A 467 5.74 -4.32 15.77
C PHE A 467 7.25 -4.57 15.66
N GLY A 468 8.02 -3.68 15.00
CA GLY A 468 9.44 -3.89 14.76
C GLY A 468 10.24 -4.17 16.02
N ASN A 469 10.03 -3.39 17.09
CA ASN A 469 10.72 -3.61 18.36
C ASN A 469 10.23 -4.89 19.06
N LEU A 470 8.96 -5.24 18.94
CA LEU A 470 8.42 -6.52 19.43
C LEU A 470 9.07 -7.70 18.70
N GLN A 471 9.21 -7.63 17.37
CA GLN A 471 9.91 -8.64 16.57
C GLN A 471 11.35 -8.83 17.04
N LYS A 472 12.07 -7.73 17.27
CA LYS A 472 13.45 -7.75 17.79
C LYS A 472 13.53 -8.45 19.15
N ILE A 473 12.76 -7.97 20.14
CA ILE A 473 12.81 -8.50 21.52
C ILE A 473 12.43 -9.98 21.54
N THR A 474 11.35 -10.35 20.84
CA THR A 474 10.91 -11.74 20.81
C THR A 474 11.92 -12.67 20.11
N SER A 475 12.54 -12.19 19.02
CA SER A 475 13.59 -12.96 18.35
C SER A 475 14.81 -13.19 19.22
N GLU A 476 15.24 -12.18 19.97
CA GLU A 476 16.35 -12.30 20.95
C GLU A 476 16.01 -13.32 22.04
N GLN A 477 14.78 -13.32 22.57
CA GLN A 477 14.29 -14.28 23.57
C GLN A 477 14.25 -15.72 23.04
N LEU A 478 13.98 -15.90 21.75
CA LEU A 478 13.90 -17.20 21.10
C LEU A 478 15.24 -17.67 20.49
N GLY A 479 16.30 -16.89 20.61
CA GLY A 479 17.62 -17.18 20.01
C GLY A 479 17.63 -17.08 18.49
N LEU A 480 16.69 -16.32 17.90
CA LEU A 480 16.59 -16.03 16.47
C LEU A 480 17.34 -14.74 16.12
N SER A 481 17.68 -14.56 14.84
CA SER A 481 18.26 -13.29 14.36
C SER A 481 17.26 -12.15 14.47
N PRO A 482 17.57 -11.06 15.21
CA PRO A 482 16.74 -9.86 15.26
C PRO A 482 16.58 -9.18 13.91
N ILE A 483 17.61 -9.24 13.06
CA ILE A 483 17.59 -8.69 11.70
C ILE A 483 16.59 -9.47 10.83
N LEU A 484 16.63 -10.81 10.91
CA LEU A 484 15.69 -11.68 10.19
C LEU A 484 14.25 -11.34 10.54
N MET A 485 13.92 -11.32 11.84
CA MET A 485 12.54 -11.17 12.28
C MET A 485 12.02 -9.74 12.10
N SER A 486 12.87 -8.74 12.32
CA SER A 486 12.49 -7.35 12.02
C SER A 486 12.23 -7.15 10.52
N ALA A 487 13.08 -7.70 9.64
CA ALA A 487 12.87 -7.66 8.19
C ALA A 487 11.62 -8.43 7.77
N ALA A 488 11.32 -9.58 8.42
CA ALA A 488 10.14 -10.38 8.18
C ALA A 488 8.83 -9.62 8.49
N ASN A 489 8.86 -8.68 9.44
CA ASN A 489 7.71 -7.79 9.71
C ASN A 489 7.32 -6.98 8.46
N SER A 490 8.30 -6.35 7.81
CA SER A 490 8.09 -5.60 6.57
C SER A 490 7.73 -6.52 5.41
N SER A 491 8.49 -7.61 5.19
CA SER A 491 8.25 -8.54 4.09
C SER A 491 6.90 -9.28 4.18
N GLY A 492 6.43 -9.58 5.38
CA GLY A 492 5.06 -10.08 5.61
C GLY A 492 4.04 -8.96 5.46
N GLY A 493 4.39 -7.77 5.95
CA GLY A 493 3.56 -6.57 5.92
C GLY A 493 3.10 -6.21 4.51
N VAL A 494 3.99 -6.26 3.52
CA VAL A 494 3.66 -5.90 2.13
C VAL A 494 2.48 -6.70 1.56
N MET A 495 2.29 -7.95 1.99
CA MET A 495 1.16 -8.77 1.56
C MET A 495 -0.17 -8.32 2.18
N GLY A 496 -0.12 -7.65 3.34
CA GLY A 496 -1.28 -7.03 3.99
C GLY A 496 -1.82 -5.82 3.23
N LYS A 497 -0.99 -5.21 2.38
CA LYS A 497 -1.38 -4.05 1.58
C LYS A 497 -2.54 -4.30 0.62
N MET A 498 -2.75 -5.55 0.19
CA MET A 498 -3.90 -5.92 -0.65
C MET A 498 -5.24 -5.74 0.05
N ILE A 499 -5.28 -5.95 1.37
CA ILE A 499 -6.53 -6.04 2.14
C ILE A 499 -6.74 -4.87 3.09
N ASP A 500 -5.79 -3.95 3.15
CA ASP A 500 -5.99 -2.76 3.96
C ASP A 500 -7.18 -1.96 3.41
N ALA A 501 -8.02 -1.56 4.33
CA ALA A 501 -9.27 -0.92 4.00
C ALA A 501 -9.07 0.42 3.26
N GLN A 502 -7.97 1.13 3.55
CA GLN A 502 -7.62 2.37 2.88
C GLN A 502 -7.30 2.14 1.39
N SER A 503 -6.44 1.16 1.07
CA SER A 503 -6.08 0.83 -0.31
C SER A 503 -7.28 0.32 -1.11
N ILE A 504 -8.18 -0.46 -0.47
CA ILE A 504 -9.43 -0.93 -1.10
C ILE A 504 -10.34 0.27 -1.45
N VAL A 505 -10.50 1.23 -0.53
CA VAL A 505 -11.30 2.44 -0.78
C VAL A 505 -10.66 3.31 -1.87
N VAL A 506 -9.34 3.44 -1.87
CA VAL A 506 -8.61 4.14 -2.94
C VAL A 506 -8.85 3.47 -4.29
N ALA A 507 -8.76 2.13 -4.36
CA ALA A 507 -9.01 1.37 -5.57
C ALA A 507 -10.46 1.53 -6.05
N SER A 508 -11.47 1.41 -5.17
CA SER A 508 -12.88 1.58 -5.52
C SER A 508 -13.18 3.00 -6.02
N THR A 509 -12.54 4.00 -5.41
CA THR A 509 -12.65 5.41 -5.84
C THR A 509 -12.05 5.62 -7.23
N ALA A 510 -10.84 5.12 -7.46
CA ALA A 510 -10.14 5.25 -8.74
C ALA A 510 -10.87 4.57 -9.90
N THR A 511 -11.59 3.50 -9.61
CA THR A 511 -12.38 2.74 -10.59
C THR A 511 -13.84 3.22 -10.72
N ASN A 512 -14.24 4.26 -9.97
CA ASN A 512 -15.63 4.73 -9.87
C ASN A 512 -16.63 3.62 -9.46
N TRP A 513 -16.17 2.61 -8.72
CA TRP A 513 -16.96 1.47 -8.30
C TRP A 513 -17.25 1.51 -6.80
N TYR A 514 -17.84 2.62 -6.37
CA TYR A 514 -18.17 2.93 -4.98
C TYR A 514 -19.18 1.95 -4.38
N GLY A 515 -18.99 1.60 -3.11
CA GLY A 515 -19.88 0.70 -2.37
C GLY A 515 -19.66 -0.79 -2.66
N HIS A 516 -18.64 -1.13 -3.45
CA HIS A 516 -18.26 -2.51 -3.79
C HIS A 516 -16.94 -2.94 -3.14
N GLU A 517 -16.48 -2.21 -2.10
CA GLU A 517 -15.25 -2.48 -1.37
C GLU A 517 -15.23 -3.90 -0.80
N GLY A 518 -16.40 -4.41 -0.37
CA GLY A 518 -16.54 -5.79 0.11
C GLY A 518 -16.27 -6.84 -0.97
N THR A 519 -16.62 -6.55 -2.23
CA THR A 519 -16.35 -7.45 -3.37
C THR A 519 -14.85 -7.44 -3.69
N ILE A 520 -14.21 -6.26 -3.66
CA ILE A 520 -12.76 -6.13 -3.85
C ILE A 520 -12.04 -6.89 -2.75
N LEU A 521 -12.42 -6.68 -1.48
CA LEU A 521 -11.83 -7.39 -0.34
C LEU A 521 -11.94 -8.91 -0.49
N ARG A 522 -13.12 -9.43 -0.82
CA ARG A 522 -13.33 -10.87 -1.03
C ARG A 522 -12.43 -11.43 -2.13
N TYR A 523 -12.25 -10.66 -3.20
CA TYR A 523 -11.39 -11.08 -4.31
C TYR A 523 -9.92 -11.16 -3.89
N VAL A 524 -9.39 -10.14 -3.19
CA VAL A 524 -7.95 -10.09 -2.87
C VAL A 524 -7.59 -10.82 -1.58
N PHE A 525 -8.54 -11.15 -0.70
CA PHE A 525 -8.26 -11.69 0.64
C PHE A 525 -7.48 -13.01 0.61
N LEU A 526 -7.92 -13.98 -0.20
CA LEU A 526 -7.25 -15.27 -0.30
C LEU A 526 -5.87 -15.15 -0.97
N HIS A 527 -5.71 -14.22 -1.91
CA HIS A 527 -4.40 -13.93 -2.51
C HIS A 527 -3.44 -13.34 -1.48
N SER A 528 -3.90 -12.41 -0.65
CA SER A 528 -3.11 -11.77 0.39
C SER A 528 -2.61 -12.77 1.43
N ILE A 529 -3.50 -13.57 2.00
CA ILE A 529 -3.12 -14.55 3.03
C ILE A 529 -2.24 -15.66 2.47
N ALA A 530 -2.50 -16.13 1.24
CA ALA A 530 -1.68 -17.15 0.60
C ALA A 530 -0.24 -16.66 0.39
N LEU A 531 -0.07 -15.44 -0.12
CA LEU A 531 1.26 -14.85 -0.32
C LEU A 531 1.94 -14.54 1.03
N ALA A 532 1.21 -14.05 2.04
CA ALA A 532 1.76 -13.85 3.39
C ALA A 532 2.23 -15.16 4.02
N CYS A 533 1.47 -16.25 3.87
CA CYS A 533 1.89 -17.58 4.33
C CYS A 533 3.15 -18.07 3.59
N LEU A 534 3.28 -17.82 2.29
CA LEU A 534 4.49 -18.16 1.54
C LEU A 534 5.71 -17.37 2.02
N VAL A 535 5.55 -16.07 2.36
CA VAL A 535 6.62 -15.29 3.02
C VAL A 535 6.96 -15.92 4.37
N GLY A 536 5.96 -16.25 5.19
CA GLY A 536 6.16 -16.91 6.48
C GLY A 536 6.92 -18.24 6.36
N VAL A 537 6.61 -19.05 5.33
CA VAL A 537 7.35 -20.28 5.04
C VAL A 537 8.79 -19.97 4.66
N LEU A 538 9.05 -18.97 3.82
CA LEU A 538 10.42 -18.57 3.48
C LEU A 538 11.20 -18.13 4.73
N VAL A 539 10.59 -17.34 5.62
CA VAL A 539 11.22 -16.90 6.88
C VAL A 539 11.49 -18.08 7.81
N MET A 540 10.59 -19.08 7.88
CA MET A 540 10.85 -20.34 8.60
C MET A 540 12.05 -21.08 8.03
N LEU A 541 12.17 -21.18 6.71
CA LEU A 541 13.33 -21.79 6.06
C LEU A 541 14.61 -20.99 6.37
N GLN A 542 14.56 -19.67 6.33
CA GLN A 542 15.69 -18.82 6.69
C GLN A 542 16.09 -18.93 8.18
N ALA A 543 15.13 -19.19 9.06
CA ALA A 543 15.41 -19.38 10.47
C ALA A 543 16.09 -20.72 10.77
N TYR A 544 15.72 -21.81 10.08
CA TYR A 544 16.07 -23.16 10.54
C TYR A 544 16.68 -24.09 9.49
N VAL A 545 16.57 -23.81 8.20
CA VAL A 545 16.89 -24.78 7.14
C VAL A 545 18.02 -24.28 6.23
N TYR A 546 19.13 -25.06 6.17
CA TYR A 546 20.16 -24.82 5.17
C TYR A 546 19.63 -25.18 3.75
N PRO A 547 19.90 -24.41 2.67
CA PRO A 547 20.85 -23.27 2.59
C PRO A 547 20.25 -21.90 2.95
N PHE A 548 18.97 -21.80 3.28
CA PHE A 548 18.29 -20.53 3.51
C PHE A 548 18.85 -19.78 4.73
N THR A 549 19.34 -20.50 5.76
CA THR A 549 20.01 -19.87 6.91
C THR A 549 21.26 -19.09 6.53
N ALA A 550 21.93 -19.44 5.43
CA ALA A 550 23.08 -18.70 4.90
C ALA A 550 22.68 -17.33 4.28
N MET A 551 21.41 -17.12 4.01
CA MET A 551 20.91 -15.83 3.50
C MET A 551 20.74 -14.80 4.63
N VAL A 552 20.70 -15.23 5.90
CA VAL A 552 20.46 -14.34 7.04
C VAL A 552 21.70 -13.52 7.32
N LEU A 553 21.52 -12.20 7.39
CA LEU A 553 22.57 -11.28 7.78
C LEU A 553 22.82 -11.35 9.31
N LYS A 554 24.08 -11.21 9.68
CA LYS A 554 24.52 -11.23 11.08
C LYS A 554 24.67 -9.82 11.61
#